data_4fbff07187872f541337dacd0bacf4ed
#
_entry.id   4fbff07187872f541337dacd0bacf4ed
#
_cell.length_a   1.000
_cell.length_b   1.000
_cell.length_c   1.000
_cell.angle_alpha   90.00
_cell.angle_beta   90.00
_cell.angle_gamma   90.00
#
_symmetry.space_group_name_H-M   'P 1'
#
loop_
_entity.id
_entity.type
_entity.pdbx_description
1 polymer ?
#
loop_
_entity_poly.entity_id
_entity_poly.type
_entity_poly.pdbx_seq_one_letter_code
_entity_poly.pdbx_strand_id
1 'polypeptide(L)'
;GKGSTPGKTNSSVIGLTDMYATFAEIVGTNLPNLAAGEKGAEDSVSVLEAMRSGVELEDRPPLFFNDHKEAKADPAAVAMRLGMWKIFFDASLLREGKTKAVELYNLSADSKEEKNLINDPDSQAIIRLLTLEALNYRRTATRLVKQAKNFRFEFDWRSAPEEKSKLAEEFDAKPASGHSVKREKPSLIKAGVVDLEMTIKGEKAKKFSTNFRGLGLVGSNFEQVDGGEALHIKFNRDVIVESVAIVAGNGVCGGFYQMGSGAPLAIYCVDADNDAKTQEGIISDLGVLRAGQILKLASSPHYGVEAAGQWRLGAISVRILK
;
A
#
# COMPACT_ATOMS: atom_id res chain seq x y z
N GLY A 1 -33.67 19.14 -10.84
CA GLY A 1 -33.23 20.09 -11.87
C GLY A 1 -32.70 19.35 -13.12
N LYS A 2 -32.55 20.04 -14.24
CA LYS A 2 -31.90 19.44 -15.42
C LYS A 2 -30.48 18.97 -15.02
N GLY A 3 -30.23 17.67 -15.13
CA GLY A 3 -28.92 17.06 -14.86
C GLY A 3 -28.78 16.28 -13.55
N SER A 4 -29.83 16.17 -12.73
CA SER A 4 -29.86 15.22 -11.62
C SER A 4 -30.70 13.99 -11.97
N THR A 5 -30.37 12.83 -11.44
CA THR A 5 -31.17 11.61 -11.58
C THR A 5 -32.24 11.60 -10.48
N PRO A 6 -33.52 11.87 -10.81
CA PRO A 6 -34.58 11.92 -9.80
C PRO A 6 -34.77 10.58 -9.11
N GLY A 7 -35.10 10.62 -7.80
CA GLY A 7 -35.48 9.43 -7.02
C GLY A 7 -34.34 8.47 -6.66
N LYS A 8 -33.09 8.84 -6.90
CA LYS A 8 -31.92 8.06 -6.44
C LYS A 8 -31.37 8.63 -5.14
N THR A 9 -30.98 7.75 -4.24
CA THR A 9 -30.19 8.06 -3.06
C THR A 9 -28.73 7.79 -3.36
N ASN A 10 -27.84 8.69 -2.94
CA ASN A 10 -26.39 8.53 -3.02
C ASN A 10 -25.84 8.58 -1.60
N SER A 11 -25.06 7.57 -1.22
CA SER A 11 -24.47 7.43 0.12
C SER A 11 -23.05 8.01 0.23
N SER A 12 -22.58 8.73 -0.79
CA SER A 12 -21.28 9.42 -0.73
C SER A 12 -21.21 10.37 0.44
N VAL A 13 -20.08 10.33 1.13
CA VAL A 13 -19.78 11.31 2.18
C VAL A 13 -19.43 12.63 1.54
N ILE A 14 -20.18 13.68 1.84
CA ILE A 14 -19.93 15.04 1.35
C ILE A 14 -19.82 16.02 2.52
N GLY A 15 -19.08 17.09 2.33
CA GLY A 15 -18.96 18.20 3.27
C GLY A 15 -19.29 19.54 2.60
N LEU A 16 -19.59 20.56 3.39
CA LEU A 16 -19.81 21.91 2.85
C LEU A 16 -18.59 22.47 2.14
N THR A 17 -17.39 22.06 2.55
CA THR A 17 -16.14 22.42 1.87
C THR A 17 -16.11 21.96 0.40
N ASP A 18 -16.82 20.89 0.05
CA ASP A 18 -16.87 20.34 -1.31
C ASP A 18 -17.64 21.22 -2.30
N MET A 19 -18.47 22.11 -1.76
CA MET A 19 -19.26 23.01 -2.60
C MET A 19 -18.38 23.97 -3.39
N TYR A 20 -17.20 24.35 -2.89
CA TYR A 20 -16.30 25.22 -3.64
C TYR A 20 -15.84 24.57 -4.96
N ALA A 21 -15.30 23.36 -4.89
CA ALA A 21 -14.88 22.62 -6.08
C ALA A 21 -16.07 22.26 -6.99
N THR A 22 -17.22 21.94 -6.39
CA THR A 22 -18.44 21.61 -7.14
C THR A 22 -18.94 22.81 -7.93
N PHE A 23 -18.99 23.99 -7.32
CA PHE A 23 -19.42 25.21 -8.01
C PHE A 23 -18.39 25.66 -9.06
N ALA A 24 -17.09 25.54 -8.78
CA ALA A 24 -16.05 25.80 -9.76
C ALA A 24 -16.24 24.94 -11.02
N GLU A 25 -16.51 23.65 -10.86
CA GLU A 25 -16.78 22.73 -11.97
C GLU A 25 -18.09 23.11 -12.72
N ILE A 26 -19.14 23.48 -12.00
CA ILE A 26 -20.42 23.89 -12.61
C ILE A 26 -20.25 25.11 -13.52
N VAL A 27 -19.45 26.10 -13.09
CA VAL A 27 -19.21 27.33 -13.86
C VAL A 27 -18.03 27.24 -14.82
N GLY A 28 -17.35 26.10 -14.85
CA GLY A 28 -16.23 25.84 -15.78
C GLY A 28 -14.95 26.63 -15.44
N THR A 29 -14.75 26.95 -14.14
CA THR A 29 -13.53 27.61 -13.69
C THR A 29 -12.55 26.62 -13.06
N ASN A 30 -11.25 26.91 -13.17
CA ASN A 30 -10.22 26.08 -12.55
C ASN A 30 -10.10 26.36 -11.06
N LEU A 31 -9.81 25.32 -10.30
CA LEU A 31 -9.38 25.44 -8.91
C LEU A 31 -7.94 25.94 -8.85
N PRO A 32 -7.52 26.57 -7.71
CA PRO A 32 -6.12 26.90 -7.47
C PRO A 32 -5.20 25.67 -7.68
N ASN A 33 -4.08 25.89 -8.34
CA ASN A 33 -3.09 24.85 -8.58
C ASN A 33 -2.20 24.66 -7.34
N LEU A 34 -2.61 23.75 -6.46
CA LEU A 34 -1.88 23.46 -5.21
C LEU A 34 -0.45 22.94 -5.48
N ALA A 35 -0.21 22.28 -6.61
CA ALA A 35 1.13 21.81 -6.99
C ALA A 35 2.06 22.99 -7.39
N ALA A 36 1.48 24.08 -7.84
CA ALA A 36 2.22 25.32 -8.11
C ALA A 36 2.33 26.24 -6.88
N GLY A 37 1.88 25.79 -5.73
CA GLY A 37 1.93 26.57 -4.48
C GLY A 37 0.79 27.58 -4.32
N GLU A 38 -0.21 27.56 -5.21
CA GLU A 38 -1.42 28.36 -5.04
C GLU A 38 -2.21 27.85 -3.82
N LYS A 39 -2.94 28.74 -3.17
CA LYS A 39 -3.74 28.44 -1.96
C LYS A 39 -5.22 28.56 -2.24
N GLY A 40 -5.99 27.73 -1.58
CA GLY A 40 -7.44 27.73 -1.59
C GLY A 40 -8.01 26.41 -2.10
N ALA A 41 -9.15 26.02 -1.57
CA ALA A 41 -9.85 24.79 -1.89
C ALA A 41 -9.07 23.49 -1.60
N GLU A 42 -8.06 23.53 -0.72
CA GLU A 42 -7.21 22.39 -0.38
C GLU A 42 -8.01 21.17 0.10
N ASP A 43 -9.15 21.42 0.74
CA ASP A 43 -10.06 20.42 1.29
C ASP A 43 -11.30 20.16 0.46
N SER A 44 -11.40 20.81 -0.69
CA SER A 44 -12.58 20.73 -1.53
C SER A 44 -12.44 19.67 -2.62
N VAL A 45 -13.46 18.84 -2.77
CA VAL A 45 -13.56 17.82 -3.83
C VAL A 45 -14.90 18.03 -4.53
N SER A 46 -14.90 18.12 -5.86
CA SER A 46 -16.17 18.21 -6.58
C SER A 46 -17.00 16.95 -6.36
N VAL A 47 -18.25 17.16 -6.03
CA VAL A 47 -19.26 16.11 -5.88
C VAL A 47 -20.30 16.15 -7.02
N LEU A 48 -20.01 16.92 -8.07
CA LEU A 48 -20.93 17.13 -9.18
C LEU A 48 -21.34 15.84 -9.88
N GLU A 49 -20.37 14.94 -10.11
CA GLU A 49 -20.64 13.66 -10.75
C GLU A 49 -21.56 12.78 -9.88
N ALA A 50 -21.32 12.71 -8.58
CA ALA A 50 -22.20 12.01 -7.64
C ALA A 50 -23.63 12.59 -7.63
N MET A 51 -23.76 13.93 -7.75
CA MET A 51 -25.06 14.60 -7.82
C MET A 51 -25.79 14.36 -9.14
N ARG A 52 -25.07 14.20 -10.25
CA ARG A 52 -25.65 14.02 -11.59
C ARG A 52 -25.98 12.56 -11.90
N SER A 53 -25.04 11.68 -11.74
CA SER A 53 -25.15 10.28 -12.15
C SER A 53 -25.63 9.35 -11.04
N GLY A 54 -25.56 9.79 -9.78
CA GLY A 54 -25.79 8.95 -8.62
C GLY A 54 -24.67 7.93 -8.38
N VAL A 55 -23.51 8.07 -9.06
CA VAL A 55 -22.32 7.26 -8.80
C VAL A 55 -21.71 7.67 -7.47
N GLU A 56 -21.42 6.71 -6.62
CA GLU A 56 -20.79 6.98 -5.33
C GLU A 56 -19.34 7.44 -5.47
N LEU A 57 -18.97 8.44 -4.68
CA LEU A 57 -17.60 8.93 -4.58
C LEU A 57 -16.76 7.94 -3.76
N GLU A 58 -16.11 7.02 -4.44
CA GLU A 58 -15.24 6.03 -3.78
C GLU A 58 -13.95 6.63 -3.21
N ASP A 59 -13.59 7.80 -3.63
CA ASP A 59 -12.23 8.37 -3.54
C ASP A 59 -12.14 9.64 -2.71
N ARG A 60 -13.19 9.93 -1.98
CA ARG A 60 -13.22 11.13 -1.18
C ARG A 60 -12.18 11.06 -0.06
N PRO A 61 -11.31 12.09 0.07
CA PRO A 61 -10.42 12.25 1.21
C PRO A 61 -11.20 12.33 2.54
N PRO A 62 -10.55 12.08 3.68
CA PRO A 62 -11.23 12.16 4.97
C PRO A 62 -11.80 13.55 5.20
N LEU A 63 -12.96 13.58 5.86
CA LEU A 63 -13.51 14.79 6.46
C LEU A 63 -13.05 14.89 7.90
N PHE A 64 -12.59 16.08 8.28
CA PHE A 64 -12.27 16.41 9.66
C PHE A 64 -13.31 17.36 10.21
N PHE A 65 -13.73 17.16 11.45
CA PHE A 65 -14.64 18.03 12.16
C PHE A 65 -14.07 18.38 13.53
N ASN A 66 -14.31 19.62 13.94
CA ASN A 66 -14.10 20.07 15.30
C ASN A 66 -15.46 20.11 15.98
N ASP A 67 -15.56 19.56 17.18
CA ASP A 67 -16.74 19.74 18.02
C ASP A 67 -16.60 21.10 18.71
N HIS A 68 -17.48 22.03 18.39
CA HIS A 68 -17.59 23.30 19.06
C HIS A 68 -18.50 23.19 20.29
N LYS A 69 -18.01 22.53 21.32
CA LYS A 69 -18.54 22.82 22.65
C LYS A 69 -17.77 24.00 23.21
N GLU A 70 -18.44 25.15 23.12
CA GLU A 70 -18.10 26.44 23.70
C GLU A 70 -16.64 26.73 24.07
N ALA A 71 -16.13 27.88 23.67
CA ALA A 71 -14.76 28.39 23.77
C ALA A 71 -14.12 28.44 25.18
N LYS A 72 -14.68 27.79 26.17
CA LYS A 72 -14.18 27.70 27.56
C LYS A 72 -13.88 26.29 28.03
N ALA A 73 -14.31 25.29 27.34
CA ALA A 73 -13.95 23.91 27.67
C ALA A 73 -12.83 23.44 26.78
N ASP A 74 -11.99 22.65 27.33
CA ASP A 74 -10.89 21.91 26.79
C ASP A 74 -11.10 21.46 25.34
N PRO A 75 -10.06 21.46 24.52
CA PRO A 75 -10.16 21.33 23.08
C PRO A 75 -11.01 20.15 22.69
N ALA A 76 -12.04 20.49 21.94
CA ALA A 76 -12.96 19.56 21.37
C ALA A 76 -12.25 18.39 20.68
N ALA A 77 -12.71 17.20 20.93
CA ALA A 77 -12.25 16.03 20.22
C ALA A 77 -12.34 16.27 18.73
N VAL A 78 -11.25 16.06 18.02
CA VAL A 78 -11.28 16.11 16.55
C VAL A 78 -11.85 14.80 16.06
N ALA A 79 -12.92 14.87 15.29
CA ALA A 79 -13.47 13.71 14.63
C ALA A 79 -13.01 13.66 13.17
N MET A 80 -12.78 12.46 12.67
CA MET A 80 -12.46 12.20 11.28
C MET A 80 -13.43 11.16 10.74
N ARG A 81 -13.98 11.40 9.55
CA ARG A 81 -14.75 10.41 8.80
C ARG A 81 -14.05 10.04 7.51
N LEU A 82 -13.90 8.73 7.30
CA LEU A 82 -13.37 8.16 6.07
C LEU A 82 -14.23 6.97 5.66
N GLY A 83 -14.96 7.12 4.58
CA GLY A 83 -15.93 6.12 4.12
C GLY A 83 -16.96 5.82 5.22
N MET A 84 -17.06 4.54 5.61
CA MET A 84 -17.97 4.11 6.67
C MET A 84 -17.45 4.36 8.09
N TRP A 85 -16.18 4.66 8.26
CA TRP A 85 -15.56 4.80 9.57
C TRP A 85 -15.62 6.22 10.08
N LYS A 86 -15.99 6.38 11.32
CA LYS A 86 -15.89 7.63 12.08
C LYS A 86 -15.09 7.39 13.35
N ILE A 87 -14.03 8.18 13.52
CA ILE A 87 -13.12 8.07 14.65
C ILE A 87 -13.01 9.42 15.36
N PHE A 88 -12.92 9.37 16.67
CA PHE A 88 -12.68 10.54 17.50
C PHE A 88 -11.33 10.45 18.18
N PHE A 89 -10.64 11.59 18.27
CA PHE A 89 -9.32 11.70 18.88
C PHE A 89 -9.37 12.68 20.06
N ASP A 90 -8.53 12.43 21.05
CA ASP A 90 -8.25 13.38 22.11
C ASP A 90 -7.55 14.61 21.53
N ALA A 91 -8.25 15.75 21.53
CA ALA A 91 -7.76 16.96 20.89
C ALA A 91 -6.58 17.60 21.62
N SER A 92 -6.42 17.39 22.92
CA SER A 92 -5.27 17.90 23.69
C SER A 92 -3.98 17.24 23.22
N LEU A 93 -3.99 15.92 23.05
CA LEU A 93 -2.85 15.16 22.57
C LEU A 93 -2.53 15.46 21.10
N LEU A 94 -3.54 15.71 20.28
CA LEU A 94 -3.31 16.10 18.88
C LEU A 94 -2.55 17.42 18.75
N ARG A 95 -2.74 18.39 19.66
CA ARG A 95 -1.98 19.66 19.68
C ARG A 95 -0.50 19.43 19.97
N GLU A 96 -0.18 18.43 20.76
CA GLU A 96 1.19 18.05 21.09
C GLU A 96 1.85 17.18 20.01
N GLY A 97 1.21 16.95 18.86
CA GLY A 97 1.70 16.03 17.84
C GLY A 97 1.57 14.56 18.23
N LYS A 98 0.86 14.27 19.32
CA LYS A 98 0.49 12.94 19.77
C LYS A 98 -0.95 12.64 19.38
N THR A 99 -1.36 11.38 19.30
CA THR A 99 -2.76 11.05 19.15
C THR A 99 -3.19 9.91 20.04
N LYS A 100 -4.43 10.01 20.50
CA LYS A 100 -5.13 8.93 21.16
C LYS A 100 -6.53 8.89 20.58
N ALA A 101 -6.86 7.79 19.91
CA ALA A 101 -8.23 7.53 19.51
C ALA A 101 -9.05 7.21 20.76
N VAL A 102 -10.22 7.80 20.88
CA VAL A 102 -11.12 7.64 22.04
C VAL A 102 -12.42 6.94 21.68
N GLU A 103 -12.87 7.05 20.43
CA GLU A 103 -14.05 6.34 19.92
C GLU A 103 -13.86 5.95 18.46
N LEU A 104 -14.48 4.83 18.07
CA LEU A 104 -14.54 4.36 16.68
C LEU A 104 -15.92 3.79 16.40
N TYR A 105 -16.51 4.18 15.26
CA TYR A 105 -17.81 3.70 14.80
C TYR A 105 -17.78 3.26 13.34
N ASN A 106 -18.54 2.20 13.04
CA ASN A 106 -18.82 1.78 11.67
C ASN A 106 -20.23 2.23 11.28
N LEU A 107 -20.34 3.36 10.59
CA LEU A 107 -21.61 3.99 10.28
C LEU A 107 -22.46 3.22 9.26
N SER A 108 -21.92 2.23 8.57
CA SER A 108 -22.71 1.34 7.72
C SER A 108 -23.53 0.33 8.53
N ALA A 109 -23.00 -0.11 9.65
CA ALA A 109 -23.64 -1.07 10.55
C ALA A 109 -24.37 -0.38 11.71
N ASP A 110 -23.88 0.78 12.11
CA ASP A 110 -24.31 1.55 13.27
C ASP A 110 -24.38 3.04 12.96
N SER A 111 -25.43 3.45 12.28
CA SER A 111 -25.64 4.85 11.88
C SER A 111 -25.94 5.80 13.04
N LYS A 112 -26.26 5.26 14.22
CA LYS A 112 -26.56 6.03 15.43
C LYS A 112 -25.37 6.16 16.38
N GLU A 113 -24.22 5.54 16.07
CA GLU A 113 -23.02 5.60 16.90
C GLU A 113 -23.25 5.03 18.33
N GLU A 114 -24.05 3.95 18.43
CA GLU A 114 -24.38 3.33 19.71
C GLU A 114 -23.30 2.34 20.19
N LYS A 115 -22.54 1.76 19.25
CA LYS A 115 -21.52 0.74 19.53
C LYS A 115 -20.11 1.26 19.29
N ASN A 116 -19.42 1.72 20.34
CA ASN A 116 -18.04 2.13 20.27
C ASN A 116 -17.09 0.92 20.09
N LEU A 117 -16.34 0.88 18.99
CA LEU A 117 -15.43 -0.20 18.62
C LEU A 117 -13.97 0.06 19.04
N ILE A 118 -13.69 1.07 19.85
CA ILE A 118 -12.31 1.45 20.21
C ILE A 118 -11.50 0.34 20.87
N ASN A 119 -12.17 -0.52 21.64
CA ASN A 119 -11.57 -1.64 22.36
C ASN A 119 -11.77 -2.99 21.65
N ASP A 120 -12.38 -3.00 20.48
CA ASP A 120 -12.58 -4.20 19.69
C ASP A 120 -11.26 -4.68 19.09
N PRO A 121 -10.82 -5.94 19.35
CA PRO A 121 -9.58 -6.47 18.81
C PRO A 121 -9.50 -6.45 17.28
N ASP A 122 -10.61 -6.74 16.60
CA ASP A 122 -10.68 -6.79 15.14
C ASP A 122 -10.58 -5.41 14.50
N SER A 123 -10.88 -4.36 15.26
CA SER A 123 -10.82 -2.96 14.82
C SER A 123 -9.45 -2.30 14.99
N GLN A 124 -8.49 -2.96 15.65
CA GLN A 124 -7.19 -2.34 15.96
C GLN A 124 -6.37 -1.95 14.73
N ALA A 125 -6.50 -2.68 13.63
CA ALA A 125 -5.82 -2.35 12.38
C ALA A 125 -6.39 -1.07 11.76
N ILE A 126 -7.72 -0.90 11.77
CA ILE A 126 -8.37 0.30 11.23
C ILE A 126 -8.08 1.52 12.10
N ILE A 127 -8.09 1.37 13.42
CA ILE A 127 -7.73 2.45 14.37
C ILE A 127 -6.33 2.98 14.06
N ARG A 128 -5.35 2.09 13.88
CA ARG A 128 -3.97 2.49 13.54
C ARG A 128 -3.91 3.27 12.21
N LEU A 129 -4.59 2.79 11.18
CA LEU A 129 -4.59 3.45 9.86
C LEU A 129 -5.23 4.83 9.93
N LEU A 130 -6.39 4.96 10.57
CA LEU A 130 -7.09 6.24 10.73
C LEU A 130 -6.27 7.22 11.59
N THR A 131 -5.59 6.72 12.61
CA THR A 131 -4.71 7.51 13.46
C THR A 131 -3.51 8.08 12.67
N LEU A 132 -2.88 7.26 11.83
CA LEU A 132 -1.78 7.70 10.97
C LEU A 132 -2.25 8.76 9.95
N GLU A 133 -3.45 8.59 9.39
CA GLU A 133 -4.03 9.58 8.49
C GLU A 133 -4.25 10.92 9.19
N ALA A 134 -4.82 10.91 10.40
CA ALA A 134 -5.05 12.11 11.19
C ALA A 134 -3.74 12.84 11.54
N LEU A 135 -2.71 12.11 11.94
CA LEU A 135 -1.38 12.68 12.23
C LEU A 135 -0.73 13.28 11.00
N ASN A 136 -0.79 12.58 9.87
CA ASN A 136 -0.22 13.06 8.62
C ASN A 136 -0.92 14.35 8.18
N TYR A 137 -2.24 14.37 8.20
CA TYR A 137 -3.02 15.56 7.84
C TYR A 137 -2.63 16.78 8.68
N ARG A 138 -2.50 16.61 9.99
CA ARG A 138 -2.08 17.72 10.87
C ARG A 138 -0.67 18.23 10.62
N ARG A 139 0.25 17.32 10.30
CA ARG A 139 1.66 17.67 10.11
C ARG A 139 1.95 18.32 8.76
N THR A 140 1.26 17.87 7.72
CA THR A 140 1.61 18.21 6.34
C THR A 140 0.52 18.98 5.60
N ALA A 141 -0.69 19.10 6.16
CA ALA A 141 -1.91 19.51 5.48
C ALA A 141 -2.15 18.72 4.18
N THR A 142 -1.49 17.57 4.01
CA THR A 142 -1.67 16.66 2.89
C THR A 142 -2.34 15.38 3.34
N ARG A 143 -3.06 14.74 2.44
CA ARG A 143 -3.86 13.57 2.74
C ARG A 143 -3.25 12.32 2.17
N LEU A 144 -3.09 11.30 3.02
CA LEU A 144 -2.61 9.98 2.60
C LEU A 144 -3.66 9.20 1.81
N VAL A 145 -4.92 9.62 1.80
CA VAL A 145 -6.02 8.87 1.16
C VAL A 145 -5.85 8.73 -0.35
N LYS A 146 -5.16 9.65 -1.02
CA LYS A 146 -4.74 9.38 -2.41
C LYS A 146 -3.90 8.10 -2.54
N GLN A 147 -3.22 7.71 -1.45
CA GLN A 147 -2.45 6.47 -1.36
C GLN A 147 -3.29 5.30 -0.83
N ALA A 148 -4.32 5.55 -0.01
CA ALA A 148 -5.21 4.51 0.51
C ALA A 148 -6.11 3.85 -0.56
N LYS A 149 -6.35 4.54 -1.70
CA LYS A 149 -6.97 3.92 -2.89
C LYS A 149 -6.16 2.76 -3.43
N ASN A 150 -4.86 2.87 -3.28
CA ASN A 150 -3.92 1.93 -3.81
C ASN A 150 -3.33 1.21 -2.62
N PHE A 151 -3.99 0.15 -2.16
CA PHE A 151 -3.45 -0.65 -1.09
C PHE A 151 -2.04 -1.10 -1.45
N ARG A 152 -1.08 -0.59 -0.71
CA ARG A 152 0.30 -1.02 -0.80
C ARG A 152 0.47 -2.27 0.06
N PHE A 153 1.00 -3.32 -0.55
CA PHE A 153 1.37 -4.56 0.11
C PHE A 153 2.88 -4.72 0.01
N GLU A 154 3.48 -5.06 1.13
CA GLU A 154 4.90 -5.36 1.21
C GLU A 154 5.06 -6.82 1.62
N PHE A 155 5.82 -7.56 0.82
CA PHE A 155 6.22 -8.92 1.08
C PHE A 155 7.72 -8.89 1.36
N ASP A 156 8.10 -8.91 2.63
CA ASP A 156 9.48 -8.83 3.08
C ASP A 156 9.90 -10.16 3.74
N TRP A 157 10.90 -10.81 3.14
CA TRP A 157 11.51 -12.05 3.64
C TRP A 157 12.72 -11.77 4.52
N ARG A 158 13.24 -10.54 4.55
CA ARG A 158 14.42 -10.17 5.33
C ARG A 158 14.12 -10.14 6.82
N SER A 159 15.12 -10.35 7.62
CA SER A 159 15.05 -10.24 9.08
C SER A 159 16.43 -9.92 9.67
N ALA A 160 16.52 -9.79 10.99
CA ALA A 160 17.81 -9.72 11.67
C ALA A 160 18.65 -11.00 11.42
N PRO A 161 19.98 -10.92 11.49
CA PRO A 161 20.84 -12.10 11.40
C PRO A 161 20.38 -13.19 12.38
N GLU A 162 20.38 -14.44 11.91
CA GLU A 162 19.96 -15.63 12.66
C GLU A 162 18.46 -15.76 12.94
N GLU A 163 17.63 -14.82 12.49
CA GLU A 163 16.19 -14.90 12.55
C GLU A 163 15.58 -15.21 11.17
N LYS A 164 14.31 -15.61 11.16
CA LYS A 164 13.48 -15.70 9.96
C LYS A 164 12.25 -14.83 10.13
N SER A 165 11.91 -14.07 9.09
CA SER A 165 10.63 -13.37 9.07
C SER A 165 9.48 -14.38 8.96
N LYS A 166 8.28 -14.00 9.42
CA LYS A 166 7.09 -14.87 9.27
C LYS A 166 6.84 -15.26 7.82
N LEU A 167 7.08 -14.36 6.87
CA LEU A 167 6.95 -14.66 5.46
C LEU A 167 8.02 -15.65 4.99
N ALA A 168 9.25 -15.54 5.48
CA ALA A 168 10.31 -16.50 5.20
C ALA A 168 9.94 -17.90 5.69
N GLU A 169 9.39 -18.04 6.90
CA GLU A 169 8.91 -19.30 7.45
C GLU A 169 7.79 -19.93 6.60
N GLU A 170 6.87 -19.12 6.07
CA GLU A 170 5.79 -19.59 5.18
C GLU A 170 6.32 -20.25 3.89
N PHE A 171 7.49 -19.81 3.39
CA PHE A 171 8.10 -20.33 2.17
C PHE A 171 9.16 -21.42 2.42
N ASP A 172 9.70 -21.51 3.63
CA ASP A 172 10.83 -22.39 3.90
C ASP A 172 10.51 -23.85 3.59
N ALA A 173 11.38 -24.47 2.82
CA ALA A 173 11.27 -25.85 2.33
C ALA A 173 9.99 -26.15 1.51
N LYS A 174 9.16 -25.20 1.15
CA LYS A 174 7.99 -25.42 0.28
C LYS A 174 8.42 -25.78 -1.14
N PRO A 175 7.60 -26.56 -1.88
CA PRO A 175 7.92 -26.94 -3.25
C PRO A 175 8.04 -25.70 -4.15
N ALA A 176 9.10 -25.65 -4.97
CA ALA A 176 9.28 -24.55 -5.94
C ALA A 176 8.32 -24.63 -7.14
N SER A 177 7.53 -25.70 -7.26
CA SER A 177 6.47 -25.80 -8.28
C SER A 177 5.36 -24.75 -8.12
N GLY A 178 5.29 -24.11 -6.95
CA GLY A 178 4.45 -22.97 -6.68
C GLY A 178 4.00 -22.92 -5.22
N HIS A 179 4.12 -21.76 -4.63
CA HIS A 179 3.58 -21.46 -3.30
C HIS A 179 2.91 -20.10 -3.31
N SER A 180 1.75 -20.00 -2.67
CA SER A 180 0.96 -18.78 -2.61
C SER A 180 0.85 -18.28 -1.19
N VAL A 181 0.88 -16.96 -1.04
CA VAL A 181 0.58 -16.29 0.22
C VAL A 181 -0.48 -15.23 -0.02
N LYS A 182 -1.42 -15.15 0.89
CA LYS A 182 -2.48 -14.15 0.88
C LYS A 182 -2.22 -13.13 1.97
N ARG A 183 -2.40 -11.86 1.64
CA ARG A 183 -2.37 -10.75 2.59
C ARG A 183 -3.66 -9.98 2.49
N GLU A 184 -4.16 -9.55 3.63
CA GLU A 184 -5.42 -8.82 3.74
C GLU A 184 -5.18 -7.50 4.46
N LYS A 185 -5.86 -6.47 3.98
CA LYS A 185 -5.91 -5.16 4.65
C LYS A 185 -7.35 -4.71 4.78
N PRO A 186 -7.75 -4.14 5.92
CA PRO A 186 -9.08 -3.59 6.06
C PRO A 186 -9.32 -2.48 5.05
N SER A 187 -10.47 -2.48 4.42
CA SER A 187 -10.88 -1.38 3.54
C SER A 187 -11.24 -0.16 4.38
N LEU A 188 -10.67 1.00 4.04
CA LEU A 188 -11.02 2.29 4.66
C LEU A 188 -12.30 2.89 4.06
N ILE A 189 -12.75 2.41 2.89
CA ILE A 189 -13.82 3.03 2.10
C ILE A 189 -15.08 2.17 2.13
N LYS A 190 -14.94 0.85 1.99
CA LYS A 190 -16.06 -0.09 1.95
C LYS A 190 -15.96 -1.10 3.10
N ALA A 191 -17.07 -1.68 3.50
CA ALA A 191 -17.06 -2.78 4.45
C ALA A 191 -16.25 -3.96 3.91
N GLY A 192 -15.42 -4.57 4.76
CA GLY A 192 -14.66 -5.76 4.43
C GLY A 192 -13.15 -5.54 4.35
N VAL A 193 -12.49 -6.47 3.72
CA VAL A 193 -11.04 -6.48 3.53
C VAL A 193 -10.70 -6.46 2.04
N VAL A 194 -9.56 -5.86 1.72
CA VAL A 194 -8.94 -6.00 0.40
C VAL A 194 -7.84 -7.03 0.53
N ASP A 195 -7.94 -8.06 -0.28
CA ASP A 195 -6.97 -9.14 -0.32
C ASP A 195 -6.06 -9.03 -1.54
N LEU A 196 -4.85 -9.49 -1.37
CA LEU A 196 -3.88 -9.69 -2.44
C LEU A 196 -3.20 -11.04 -2.23
N GLU A 197 -3.30 -11.90 -3.23
CA GLU A 197 -2.60 -13.17 -3.28
C GLU A 197 -1.41 -13.05 -4.23
N MET A 198 -0.23 -13.41 -3.73
CA MET A 198 0.99 -13.54 -4.50
C MET A 198 1.37 -15.02 -4.61
N THR A 199 1.62 -15.48 -5.81
CA THR A 199 2.14 -16.82 -6.08
C THR A 199 3.55 -16.74 -6.63
N ILE A 200 4.48 -17.50 -6.06
CA ILE A 200 5.85 -17.61 -6.55
C ILE A 200 6.11 -19.04 -7.00
N LYS A 201 6.78 -19.19 -8.15
CA LYS A 201 7.34 -20.44 -8.66
C LYS A 201 8.83 -20.28 -8.91
N GLY A 202 9.59 -21.30 -8.60
CA GLY A 202 11.01 -21.40 -8.97
C GLY A 202 11.18 -22.19 -10.25
N GLU A 203 11.96 -21.67 -11.18
CA GLU A 203 12.39 -22.37 -12.38
C GLU A 203 13.71 -23.07 -12.10
N LYS A 204 13.85 -24.34 -12.52
CA LYS A 204 15.04 -25.21 -12.32
C LYS A 204 15.34 -25.58 -10.85
N ALA A 205 14.37 -25.42 -9.95
CA ALA A 205 14.55 -25.70 -8.53
C ALA A 205 13.52 -26.70 -8.02
N LYS A 206 13.83 -27.41 -6.94
CA LYS A 206 12.94 -28.39 -6.29
C LYS A 206 12.12 -27.76 -5.16
N LYS A 207 12.71 -26.88 -4.38
CA LYS A 207 12.07 -26.23 -3.24
C LYS A 207 12.64 -24.84 -3.00
N PHE A 208 11.91 -24.06 -2.24
CA PHE A 208 12.38 -22.77 -1.73
C PHE A 208 13.33 -22.96 -0.54
N SER A 209 14.23 -22.01 -0.37
CA SER A 209 15.12 -21.86 0.78
C SER A 209 14.99 -20.45 1.31
N THR A 210 14.99 -20.27 2.62
CA THR A 210 14.90 -18.95 3.25
C THR A 210 15.94 -18.78 4.34
N ASN A 211 16.45 -17.57 4.46
CA ASN A 211 17.27 -17.13 5.60
C ASN A 211 17.02 -15.64 5.87
N PHE A 212 17.79 -15.04 6.76
CA PHE A 212 17.63 -13.61 7.12
C PHE A 212 17.80 -12.64 5.95
N ARG A 213 18.43 -13.05 4.83
CA ARG A 213 18.61 -12.23 3.62
C ARG A 213 17.45 -12.32 2.65
N GLY A 214 16.59 -13.36 2.74
CA GLY A 214 15.45 -13.50 1.87
C GLY A 214 15.20 -14.90 1.32
N LEU A 215 14.43 -14.94 0.23
CA LEU A 215 13.98 -16.13 -0.47
C LEU A 215 14.96 -16.52 -1.56
N GLY A 216 15.43 -17.75 -1.55
CA GLY A 216 16.23 -18.38 -2.58
C GLY A 216 15.64 -19.70 -3.06
N LEU A 217 16.37 -20.41 -3.89
CA LEU A 217 15.99 -21.69 -4.49
C LEU A 217 16.99 -22.78 -4.12
N VAL A 218 16.51 -24.01 -3.97
CA VAL A 218 17.36 -25.20 -3.83
C VAL A 218 17.32 -25.96 -5.15
N GLY A 219 18.30 -25.71 -5.99
CA GLY A 219 18.39 -26.34 -7.33
C GLY A 219 19.80 -26.57 -7.79
N SER A 220 20.67 -25.58 -7.64
CA SER A 220 22.06 -25.63 -8.02
C SER A 220 23.02 -25.74 -6.81
N ASN A 221 24.18 -25.13 -6.86
CA ASN A 221 25.23 -25.32 -5.85
C ASN A 221 24.99 -24.53 -4.54
N PHE A 222 24.16 -23.52 -4.59
CA PHE A 222 23.89 -22.65 -3.44
C PHE A 222 22.39 -22.51 -3.22
N GLU A 223 21.95 -22.29 -2.00
CA GLU A 223 20.55 -22.06 -1.65
C GLU A 223 20.09 -20.62 -1.99
N GLN A 224 20.42 -20.13 -3.19
CA GLN A 224 20.16 -18.79 -3.70
C GLN A 224 19.53 -18.92 -5.08
N VAL A 225 19.18 -17.81 -5.72
CA VAL A 225 18.82 -17.80 -7.14
C VAL A 225 20.10 -17.62 -7.93
N ASP A 226 20.57 -18.68 -8.59
CA ASP A 226 21.83 -18.69 -9.31
C ASP A 226 21.76 -19.55 -10.58
N GLY A 227 22.86 -19.65 -11.34
CA GLY A 227 22.99 -20.60 -12.46
C GLY A 227 21.90 -20.53 -13.53
N GLY A 228 21.27 -19.39 -13.74
CA GLY A 228 20.15 -19.23 -14.66
C GLY A 228 18.82 -19.71 -14.10
N GLU A 229 18.72 -19.91 -12.80
CA GLU A 229 17.44 -20.07 -12.09
C GLU A 229 16.62 -18.80 -12.13
N ALA A 230 15.32 -18.92 -11.94
CA ALA A 230 14.42 -17.77 -11.92
C ALA A 230 13.27 -17.95 -10.92
N LEU A 231 12.81 -16.84 -10.41
CA LEU A 231 11.53 -16.70 -9.69
C LEU A 231 10.47 -16.12 -10.63
N HIS A 232 9.34 -16.80 -10.70
CA HIS A 232 8.15 -16.36 -11.44
C HIS A 232 7.10 -15.94 -10.45
N ILE A 233 6.78 -14.66 -10.40
CA ILE A 233 5.90 -14.03 -9.43
C ILE A 233 4.63 -13.58 -10.14
N LYS A 234 3.47 -13.93 -9.59
CA LYS A 234 2.16 -13.50 -10.08
C LYS A 234 1.32 -12.95 -8.94
N PHE A 235 0.38 -12.09 -9.29
CA PHE A 235 -0.65 -11.61 -8.39
C PHE A 235 -2.04 -11.95 -8.93
N ASN A 236 -3.00 -12.14 -8.02
CA ASN A 236 -4.41 -12.39 -8.39
C ASN A 236 -5.16 -11.11 -8.82
N ARG A 237 -4.51 -9.94 -8.71
CA ARG A 237 -5.04 -8.62 -9.09
C ARG A 237 -4.03 -7.85 -9.92
N ASP A 238 -4.53 -6.84 -10.64
CA ASP A 238 -3.69 -5.85 -11.29
C ASP A 238 -2.94 -5.04 -10.22
N VAL A 239 -1.64 -4.93 -10.35
CA VAL A 239 -0.78 -4.20 -9.40
C VAL A 239 0.20 -3.30 -10.13
N ILE A 240 0.63 -2.23 -9.47
CA ILE A 240 1.88 -1.54 -9.78
C ILE A 240 2.95 -2.18 -8.91
N VAL A 241 4.00 -2.71 -9.53
CA VAL A 241 5.19 -3.16 -8.82
C VAL A 241 6.06 -1.94 -8.54
N GLU A 242 6.08 -1.48 -7.30
CA GLU A 242 6.77 -0.26 -6.91
C GLU A 242 8.26 -0.49 -6.70
N SER A 243 8.60 -1.60 -6.06
CA SER A 243 10.01 -1.98 -5.87
C SER A 243 10.20 -3.47 -5.66
N VAL A 244 11.39 -3.94 -6.01
CA VAL A 244 11.91 -5.27 -5.71
C VAL A 244 13.28 -5.10 -5.08
N ALA A 245 13.48 -5.63 -3.89
CA ALA A 245 14.76 -5.67 -3.20
C ALA A 245 15.42 -7.04 -3.42
N ILE A 246 16.67 -7.03 -3.83
CA ILE A 246 17.49 -8.21 -4.07
C ILE A 246 18.70 -8.13 -3.15
N VAL A 247 19.03 -9.23 -2.48
CA VAL A 247 20.15 -9.30 -1.52
C VAL A 247 21.15 -10.34 -2.00
N ALA A 248 22.35 -9.90 -2.32
CA ALA A 248 23.48 -10.77 -2.64
C ALA A 248 24.30 -11.07 -1.39
N GLY A 249 24.81 -12.32 -1.23
CA GLY A 249 25.57 -12.77 -0.04
C GLY A 249 27.02 -12.71 -0.39
N ASN A 250 27.88 -12.46 -0.88
CA ASN A 250 29.29 -12.45 -1.24
C ASN A 250 29.50 -12.17 -2.73
N GLY A 251 29.58 -10.93 -3.09
CA GLY A 251 29.90 -10.52 -4.46
C GLY A 251 28.76 -9.82 -5.19
N VAL A 252 28.93 -9.63 -6.47
CA VAL A 252 28.05 -8.87 -7.34
C VAL A 252 26.77 -9.63 -7.61
N CYS A 253 25.59 -9.06 -7.37
CA CYS A 253 24.37 -9.63 -7.89
C CYS A 253 24.14 -9.16 -9.33
N GLY A 254 23.79 -10.11 -10.19
CA GLY A 254 23.48 -9.83 -11.59
C GLY A 254 22.38 -10.73 -12.09
N GLY A 255 21.69 -10.25 -13.09
CA GLY A 255 20.58 -10.97 -13.69
C GLY A 255 19.71 -10.05 -14.51
N PHE A 256 18.46 -10.45 -14.65
CA PHE A 256 17.47 -9.60 -15.32
C PHE A 256 16.09 -9.79 -14.70
N TYR A 257 15.28 -8.78 -14.85
CA TYR A 257 13.85 -8.87 -14.61
C TYR A 257 13.05 -8.64 -15.89
N GLN A 258 11.86 -9.21 -15.94
CA GLN A 258 10.94 -9.07 -17.06
C GLN A 258 9.51 -8.96 -16.55
N MET A 259 8.81 -7.96 -17.02
CA MET A 259 7.40 -7.70 -16.69
C MET A 259 6.51 -8.21 -17.81
N GLY A 260 5.69 -9.25 -17.54
CA GLY A 260 4.80 -9.84 -18.54
C GLY A 260 5.55 -10.27 -19.79
N SER A 261 5.13 -9.74 -20.94
CA SER A 261 5.77 -9.96 -22.26
C SER A 261 6.78 -8.89 -22.66
N GLY A 262 7.11 -7.97 -21.75
CA GLY A 262 8.08 -6.90 -22.01
C GLY A 262 9.50 -7.42 -22.25
N ALA A 263 10.39 -6.55 -22.70
CA ALA A 263 11.80 -6.90 -22.84
C ALA A 263 12.44 -7.12 -21.45
N PRO A 264 13.40 -8.06 -21.32
CA PRO A 264 14.14 -8.21 -20.09
C PRO A 264 15.06 -7.00 -19.87
N LEU A 265 15.14 -6.55 -18.61
CA LEU A 265 15.99 -5.45 -18.17
C LEU A 265 16.99 -5.96 -17.14
N ALA A 266 18.21 -5.45 -17.20
CA ALA A 266 19.29 -5.91 -16.33
C ALA A 266 19.06 -5.53 -14.86
N ILE A 267 19.50 -6.41 -13.96
CA ILE A 267 19.54 -6.20 -12.52
C ILE A 267 21.01 -6.02 -12.14
N TYR A 268 21.29 -4.96 -11.38
CA TYR A 268 22.59 -4.71 -10.79
C TYR A 268 22.43 -4.40 -9.31
N CYS A 269 23.27 -5.00 -8.46
CA CYS A 269 23.41 -4.55 -7.08
C CYS A 269 24.65 -3.68 -6.95
N VAL A 270 24.53 -2.65 -6.15
CA VAL A 270 25.65 -1.78 -5.78
C VAL A 270 26.00 -2.07 -4.33
N ASP A 271 27.27 -2.22 -4.04
CA ASP A 271 27.78 -2.26 -2.67
C ASP A 271 27.67 -0.87 -2.07
N ALA A 272 26.62 -0.64 -1.28
CA ALA A 272 26.35 0.66 -0.70
C ALA A 272 27.36 1.06 0.38
N ASP A 273 27.97 0.09 1.06
CA ASP A 273 28.80 0.30 2.23
C ASP A 273 30.29 -0.03 1.99
N ASN A 274 30.65 -0.50 0.81
CA ASN A 274 31.99 -0.91 0.42
C ASN A 274 32.63 -1.94 1.37
N ASP A 275 31.80 -2.74 2.06
CA ASP A 275 32.23 -3.76 3.04
C ASP A 275 32.32 -5.18 2.46
N ALA A 276 31.93 -5.36 1.20
CA ALA A 276 31.90 -6.62 0.43
C ALA A 276 31.09 -7.77 1.07
N LYS A 277 30.36 -7.54 2.17
CA LYS A 277 29.70 -8.60 2.92
C LYS A 277 28.24 -8.81 2.58
N THR A 278 27.51 -7.75 2.24
CA THR A 278 26.09 -7.83 1.84
C THR A 278 25.79 -6.72 0.86
N GLN A 279 25.35 -7.08 -0.34
CA GLN A 279 24.94 -6.10 -1.34
C GLN A 279 23.44 -6.16 -1.50
N GLU A 280 22.79 -5.03 -1.42
CA GLU A 280 21.36 -4.88 -1.66
C GLU A 280 21.12 -4.03 -2.91
N GLY A 281 20.36 -4.59 -3.86
CA GLY A 281 19.89 -3.87 -5.02
C GLY A 281 18.40 -3.61 -4.90
N ILE A 282 17.99 -2.36 -5.07
CA ILE A 282 16.57 -1.99 -5.15
C ILE A 282 16.25 -1.56 -6.56
N ILE A 283 15.35 -2.30 -7.20
CA ILE A 283 14.78 -1.94 -8.49
C ILE A 283 13.46 -1.21 -8.19
N SER A 284 13.32 0.03 -8.64
CA SER A 284 12.13 0.85 -8.38
C SER A 284 11.34 1.08 -9.66
N ASP A 285 10.05 1.39 -9.50
CA ASP A 285 9.16 1.84 -10.57
C ASP A 285 9.05 0.85 -11.75
N LEU A 286 8.95 -0.45 -11.44
CA LEU A 286 8.88 -1.49 -12.48
C LEU A 286 7.65 -1.34 -13.37
N GLY A 287 6.56 -0.76 -12.85
CA GLY A 287 5.35 -0.49 -13.61
C GLY A 287 4.20 -1.44 -13.33
N VAL A 288 3.28 -1.53 -14.28
CA VAL A 288 2.01 -2.28 -14.13
C VAL A 288 2.20 -3.74 -14.49
N LEU A 289 1.77 -4.62 -13.59
CA LEU A 289 1.63 -6.06 -13.83
C LEU A 289 0.15 -6.43 -13.71
N ARG A 290 -0.44 -6.92 -14.81
CA ARG A 290 -1.84 -7.35 -14.81
C ARG A 290 -2.03 -8.67 -14.07
N ALA A 291 -3.21 -8.91 -13.55
CA ALA A 291 -3.58 -10.14 -12.87
C ALA A 291 -3.18 -11.37 -13.70
N GLY A 292 -2.43 -12.29 -13.07
CA GLY A 292 -1.94 -13.49 -13.72
C GLY A 292 -0.72 -13.33 -14.64
N GLN A 293 -0.31 -12.11 -15.00
CA GLN A 293 0.98 -11.89 -15.67
C GLN A 293 2.14 -12.22 -14.73
N ILE A 294 3.29 -12.52 -15.32
CA ILE A 294 4.49 -12.92 -14.59
C ILE A 294 5.47 -11.76 -14.50
N LEU A 295 5.92 -11.46 -13.28
CA LEU A 295 7.20 -10.81 -13.05
C LEU A 295 8.24 -11.92 -12.94
N LYS A 296 9.15 -11.99 -13.89
CA LYS A 296 10.28 -12.94 -13.87
C LYS A 296 11.50 -12.21 -13.34
N LEU A 297 12.13 -12.82 -12.33
CA LEU A 297 13.43 -12.40 -11.79
C LEU A 297 14.38 -13.58 -12.01
N ALA A 298 15.41 -13.39 -12.81
CA ALA A 298 16.35 -14.44 -13.18
C ALA A 298 17.80 -14.07 -12.90
N SER A 299 18.58 -15.04 -12.45
CA SER A 299 20.04 -14.89 -12.33
C SER A 299 20.71 -14.95 -13.69
N SER A 300 21.94 -14.41 -13.80
CA SER A 300 22.77 -14.60 -14.99
C SER A 300 23.19 -16.07 -15.12
N PRO A 301 23.13 -16.66 -16.34
CA PRO A 301 23.55 -18.03 -16.56
C PRO A 301 25.06 -18.26 -16.54
N HIS A 302 25.87 -17.20 -16.55
CA HIS A 302 27.32 -17.31 -16.68
C HIS A 302 28.00 -17.37 -15.30
N TYR A 303 28.53 -18.56 -14.97
CA TYR A 303 29.47 -18.74 -13.86
C TYR A 303 30.84 -18.19 -14.22
N GLY A 304 31.50 -17.51 -13.28
CA GLY A 304 32.94 -17.19 -13.39
C GLY A 304 33.31 -15.84 -14.00
N VAL A 305 32.31 -15.01 -14.33
CA VAL A 305 32.52 -13.57 -14.60
C VAL A 305 32.05 -12.80 -13.37
N GLU A 306 32.68 -11.68 -13.06
CA GLU A 306 32.34 -10.81 -11.90
C GLU A 306 30.85 -10.39 -11.79
N ALA A 307 30.00 -10.81 -12.70
CA ALA A 307 28.57 -10.59 -12.76
C ALA A 307 27.71 -11.87 -12.64
N ALA A 308 28.26 -12.99 -12.19
CA ALA A 308 27.50 -14.22 -11.96
C ALA A 308 26.62 -14.06 -10.72
N GLY A 309 25.37 -13.68 -10.95
CA GLY A 309 24.48 -13.26 -9.90
C GLY A 309 23.99 -14.39 -9.01
N GLN A 310 24.48 -14.41 -7.80
CA GLN A 310 23.92 -15.20 -6.69
C GLN A 310 23.18 -14.25 -5.76
N TRP A 311 21.88 -14.38 -5.70
CA TRP A 311 21.08 -13.47 -4.89
C TRP A 311 19.82 -14.13 -4.29
N ARG A 312 19.23 -13.46 -3.34
CA ARG A 312 17.95 -13.81 -2.74
C ARG A 312 16.97 -12.67 -2.99
N LEU A 313 15.70 -13.01 -3.12
CA LEU A 313 14.63 -12.01 -3.13
C LEU A 313 14.41 -11.53 -1.70
N GLY A 314 14.77 -10.28 -1.43
CA GLY A 314 14.62 -9.66 -0.12
C GLY A 314 13.21 -9.20 0.14
N ALA A 315 12.65 -8.35 -0.76
CA ALA A 315 11.29 -7.85 -0.62
C ALA A 315 10.65 -7.49 -1.96
N ILE A 316 9.33 -7.45 -1.98
CA ILE A 316 8.52 -6.88 -3.08
C ILE A 316 7.49 -5.92 -2.49
N SER A 317 7.45 -4.71 -3.00
CA SER A 317 6.42 -3.74 -2.70
C SER A 317 5.52 -3.53 -3.90
N VAL A 318 4.22 -3.70 -3.70
CA VAL A 318 3.22 -3.55 -4.76
C VAL A 318 2.03 -2.76 -4.28
N ARG A 319 1.34 -2.14 -5.23
CA ARG A 319 0.14 -1.37 -5.01
C ARG A 319 -0.95 -1.86 -5.96
N ILE A 320 -2.12 -2.21 -5.42
CA ILE A 320 -3.25 -2.66 -6.25
C ILE A 320 -3.68 -1.52 -7.17
N LEU A 321 -3.84 -1.85 -8.45
CA LEU A 321 -4.57 -1.01 -9.40
C LEU A 321 -6.06 -1.31 -9.31
N LYS A 322 -6.87 -0.28 -9.40
CA LYS A 322 -8.33 -0.41 -9.63
C LYS A 322 -8.64 -0.46 -11.11
#